data_8576e65557f194ed43fb9105023e2a37
#
_entry.id   8576e65557f194ed43fb9105023e2a37
#
_cell.length_a   1.000
_cell.length_b   1.000
_cell.length_c   1.000
_cell.angle_alpha   90.00
_cell.angle_beta   90.00
_cell.angle_gamma   90.00
#
_symmetry.space_group_name_H-M   'P 1'
#
loop_
_entity.id
_entity.type
_entity.pdbx_description
1 polymer ?
#
loop_
_entity_poly.entity_id
_entity_poly.type
_entity_poly.pdbx_seq_one_letter_code
_entity_poly.pdbx_strand_id
1 'polypeptide(L)'
;MYEVGALTALEERLNGSGAGFDIYVGCSAGSVVAALLATGIRASEIYDILHQDLDDPLNFRRGVLFAGDAFRLACTRFGRFVWAISKHVLRGGRCLPDVLARAERDLPAGFFTLAALERFIRLGLASRGSSNSFADLAGTLLIPAVDLNTAERAVFGAGALASVPISDAVAASSAIPGFFDPYTIDGRDYVDGGVGFCGHADLAAEAGADVVFVVNPLVPNRPAKGASMRARGVYTIMEQAGRIFSQNLLQLGMDSLGLKYPHTEFHLLQPSRDAALLFGPSMGFEASRAALRFGYTSTRAWLDAQGAPLVRSLTLASPVAVPRPPTACPRAPSLATAIGGLQADGA
;
A
#
# COMPACT_ATOMS: atom_id res chain seq x y z
N MET A 1 -5.12 -0.64 -6.32
CA MET A 1 -6.16 -0.60 -7.39
C MET A 1 -7.56 -0.89 -6.85
N TYR A 2 -7.83 -2.07 -6.24
CA TYR A 2 -9.12 -2.36 -5.59
C TYR A 2 -9.51 -1.27 -4.58
N GLU A 3 -8.58 -0.87 -3.74
CA GLU A 3 -8.75 0.17 -2.72
C GLU A 3 -9.22 1.50 -3.32
N VAL A 4 -8.55 1.95 -4.39
CA VAL A 4 -8.95 3.20 -5.07
C VAL A 4 -10.37 3.10 -5.59
N GLY A 5 -10.75 1.98 -6.22
CA GLY A 5 -12.14 1.78 -6.66
C GLY A 5 -13.14 1.80 -5.51
N ALA A 6 -12.85 1.11 -4.42
CA ALA A 6 -13.71 1.07 -3.24
C ALA A 6 -13.86 2.46 -2.60
N LEU A 7 -12.74 3.19 -2.45
CA LEU A 7 -12.73 4.53 -1.87
C LEU A 7 -13.43 5.56 -2.77
N THR A 8 -13.36 5.40 -4.10
CA THR A 8 -14.14 6.23 -5.04
C THR A 8 -15.64 6.04 -4.84
N ALA A 9 -16.11 4.81 -4.69
CA ALA A 9 -17.53 4.53 -4.45
C ALA A 9 -18.01 5.10 -3.09
N LEU A 10 -17.16 5.00 -2.05
CA LEU A 10 -17.42 5.62 -0.75
C LEU A 10 -17.44 7.15 -0.86
N GLU A 11 -16.44 7.76 -1.50
CA GLU A 11 -16.36 9.20 -1.69
C GLU A 11 -17.59 9.77 -2.42
N GLU A 12 -18.00 9.15 -3.52
CA GLU A 12 -19.20 9.58 -4.26
C GLU A 12 -20.47 9.54 -3.40
N ARG A 13 -20.58 8.51 -2.56
CA ARG A 13 -21.75 8.36 -1.69
C ARG A 13 -21.75 9.34 -0.53
N LEU A 14 -20.57 9.63 0.05
CA LEU A 14 -20.40 10.56 1.16
C LEU A 14 -20.36 12.02 0.71
N ASN A 15 -19.80 12.34 -0.45
CA ASN A 15 -19.68 13.70 -0.98
C ASN A 15 -21.04 14.37 -1.28
N GLY A 16 -22.11 13.60 -1.44
CA GLY A 16 -23.47 14.14 -1.48
C GLY A 16 -23.86 14.89 -0.20
N SER A 17 -23.11 14.70 0.89
CA SER A 17 -23.28 15.30 2.20
C SER A 17 -22.18 16.29 2.61
N GLY A 18 -21.11 16.44 1.81
CA GLY A 18 -19.93 17.24 2.16
C GLY A 18 -18.99 16.56 3.18
N ALA A 19 -19.26 15.30 3.55
CA ALA A 19 -18.43 14.55 4.48
C ALA A 19 -17.17 14.00 3.77
N GLY A 20 -16.00 14.17 4.38
CA GLY A 20 -14.74 13.54 4.04
C GLY A 20 -14.32 12.56 5.13
N PHE A 21 -13.19 11.90 4.94
CA PHE A 21 -12.54 11.15 6.02
C PHE A 21 -11.61 12.09 6.79
N ASP A 22 -11.64 11.99 8.13
CA ASP A 22 -10.80 12.81 9.01
C ASP A 22 -9.48 12.08 9.32
N ILE A 23 -9.49 10.73 9.28
CA ILE A 23 -8.38 9.87 9.66
C ILE A 23 -8.11 8.87 8.54
N TYR A 24 -6.87 8.82 8.11
CA TYR A 24 -6.37 7.87 7.12
C TYR A 24 -5.32 6.97 7.76
N VAL A 25 -5.48 5.66 7.64
CA VAL A 25 -4.49 4.67 8.05
C VAL A 25 -4.14 3.85 6.83
N GLY A 26 -2.88 3.92 6.40
CA GLY A 26 -2.42 3.24 5.18
C GLY A 26 -1.20 2.37 5.42
N CYS A 27 -1.28 1.09 5.03
CA CYS A 27 -0.18 0.12 5.13
C CYS A 27 0.23 -0.36 3.74
N SER A 28 1.54 -0.48 3.48
CA SER A 28 2.07 -0.99 2.20
C SER A 28 1.51 -0.20 1.01
N ALA A 29 0.96 -0.85 0.00
CA ALA A 29 0.30 -0.18 -1.13
C ALA A 29 -0.84 0.77 -0.68
N GLY A 30 -1.50 0.47 0.43
CA GLY A 30 -2.52 1.32 1.04
C GLY A 30 -1.95 2.63 1.59
N SER A 31 -0.67 2.66 1.98
CA SER A 31 -0.01 3.90 2.43
C SER A 31 0.13 4.93 1.31
N VAL A 32 0.36 4.46 0.07
CA VAL A 32 0.37 5.32 -1.13
C VAL A 32 -0.99 6.00 -1.31
N VAL A 33 -2.07 5.22 -1.26
CA VAL A 33 -3.43 5.74 -1.43
C VAL A 33 -3.80 6.68 -0.29
N ALA A 34 -3.55 6.27 0.96
CA ALA A 34 -3.84 7.07 2.14
C ALA A 34 -3.08 8.41 2.14
N ALA A 35 -1.80 8.42 1.75
CA ALA A 35 -1.00 9.64 1.65
C ALA A 35 -1.57 10.61 0.61
N LEU A 36 -1.98 10.13 -0.57
CA LEU A 36 -2.59 10.97 -1.59
C LEU A 36 -3.94 11.55 -1.12
N LEU A 37 -4.79 10.73 -0.50
CA LEU A 37 -6.09 11.18 -0.01
C LEU A 37 -5.96 12.19 1.14
N ALA A 38 -5.06 11.94 2.08
CA ALA A 38 -4.81 12.84 3.22
C ALA A 38 -4.30 14.22 2.78
N THR A 39 -3.67 14.33 1.61
CA THR A 39 -3.26 15.62 1.02
C THR A 39 -4.38 16.31 0.22
N GLY A 40 -5.61 15.79 0.25
CA GLY A 40 -6.77 16.38 -0.39
C GLY A 40 -7.01 15.95 -1.85
N ILE A 41 -6.18 15.04 -2.38
CA ILE A 41 -6.41 14.46 -3.70
C ILE A 41 -7.62 13.50 -3.59
N ARG A 42 -8.60 13.64 -4.47
CA ARG A 42 -9.82 12.82 -4.40
C ARG A 42 -9.59 11.40 -4.93
N ALA A 43 -10.28 10.43 -4.31
CA ALA A 43 -10.25 9.05 -4.78
C ALA A 43 -10.74 8.94 -6.23
N SER A 44 -11.77 9.71 -6.62
CA SER A 44 -12.27 9.80 -7.99
C SER A 44 -11.24 10.31 -8.99
N GLU A 45 -10.39 11.28 -8.60
CA GLU A 45 -9.30 11.78 -9.46
C GLU A 45 -8.24 10.68 -9.70
N ILE A 46 -7.84 9.99 -8.64
CA ILE A 46 -6.89 8.86 -8.75
C ILE A 46 -7.49 7.74 -9.62
N TYR A 47 -8.80 7.48 -9.44
CA TYR A 47 -9.52 6.49 -10.24
C TYR A 47 -9.47 6.82 -11.73
N ASP A 48 -9.77 8.06 -12.10
CA ASP A 48 -9.79 8.51 -13.51
C ASP A 48 -8.40 8.43 -14.14
N ILE A 49 -7.37 8.87 -13.43
CA ILE A 49 -5.97 8.79 -13.88
C ILE A 49 -5.59 7.33 -14.19
N LEU A 50 -5.91 6.41 -13.29
CA LEU A 50 -5.56 5.00 -13.43
C LEU A 50 -6.45 4.27 -14.44
N HIS A 51 -7.74 4.59 -14.50
CA HIS A 51 -8.70 3.96 -15.40
C HIS A 51 -8.46 4.33 -16.86
N GLN A 52 -8.14 5.59 -17.11
CA GLN A 52 -7.91 6.15 -18.45
C GLN A 52 -6.44 6.10 -18.86
N ASP A 53 -5.54 5.66 -17.96
CA ASP A 53 -4.07 5.65 -18.15
C ASP A 53 -3.55 7.04 -18.59
N LEU A 54 -4.01 8.06 -17.88
CA LEU A 54 -3.63 9.45 -18.20
C LEU A 54 -2.13 9.65 -17.99
N ASP A 55 -1.54 10.55 -18.77
CA ASP A 55 -0.16 10.99 -18.56
C ASP A 55 -0.12 12.02 -17.43
N ASP A 56 -0.07 11.51 -16.22
CA ASP A 56 -0.14 12.26 -14.97
C ASP A 56 0.95 11.79 -14.00
N PRO A 57 1.58 12.70 -13.21
CA PRO A 57 2.57 12.34 -12.20
C PRO A 57 2.08 11.31 -11.18
N LEU A 58 0.77 11.22 -10.91
CA LEU A 58 0.17 10.24 -10.01
C LEU A 58 -0.13 8.91 -10.69
N ASN A 59 0.03 8.81 -12.01
CA ASN A 59 -0.11 7.53 -12.71
C ASN A 59 1.10 6.65 -12.43
N PHE A 60 0.92 5.75 -11.46
CA PHE A 60 1.95 4.82 -11.06
C PHE A 60 2.22 3.77 -12.13
N ARG A 61 3.06 4.12 -13.09
CA ARG A 61 3.54 3.19 -14.12
C ARG A 61 4.63 2.30 -13.54
N ARG A 62 4.40 1.02 -13.50
CA ARG A 62 5.35 0.02 -12.94
C ARG A 62 6.73 0.08 -13.58
N GLY A 63 6.83 0.51 -14.84
CA GLY A 63 8.11 0.76 -15.50
C GLY A 63 9.03 1.71 -14.74
N VAL A 64 8.47 2.61 -13.92
CA VAL A 64 9.26 3.55 -13.10
C VAL A 64 9.93 2.84 -11.93
N LEU A 65 9.24 1.89 -11.27
CA LEU A 65 9.83 1.11 -10.16
C LEU A 65 10.89 0.11 -10.62
N PHE A 66 10.71 -0.45 -11.81
CA PHE A 66 11.56 -1.51 -12.35
C PHE A 66 12.36 -1.03 -13.58
N ALA A 67 12.59 0.29 -13.71
CA ALA A 67 13.42 0.86 -14.77
C ALA A 67 14.86 0.31 -14.74
N GLY A 68 15.59 0.46 -15.84
CA GLY A 68 16.86 -0.21 -16.12
C GLY A 68 17.87 -0.33 -14.98
N ASP A 69 17.99 0.70 -14.13
CA ASP A 69 18.90 0.65 -12.97
C ASP A 69 18.42 -0.31 -11.87
N ALA A 70 17.11 -0.36 -11.60
CA ALA A 70 16.54 -1.31 -10.65
C ALA A 70 16.69 -2.75 -11.17
N PHE A 71 16.48 -2.97 -12.47
CA PHE A 71 16.69 -4.27 -13.10
C PHE A 71 18.17 -4.70 -13.06
N ARG A 72 19.09 -3.78 -13.40
CA ARG A 72 20.53 -4.04 -13.31
C ARG A 72 20.97 -4.36 -11.89
N LEU A 73 20.46 -3.63 -10.90
CA LEU A 73 20.72 -3.90 -9.48
C LEU A 73 20.18 -5.27 -9.07
N ALA A 74 18.96 -5.62 -9.46
CA ALA A 74 18.35 -6.91 -9.19
C ALA A 74 19.15 -8.04 -9.84
N CYS A 75 19.61 -7.91 -11.08
CA CYS A 75 20.46 -8.88 -11.76
C CYS A 75 21.81 -9.05 -11.03
N THR A 76 22.43 -7.96 -10.58
CA THR A 76 23.69 -8.00 -9.82
C THR A 76 23.50 -8.71 -8.49
N ARG A 77 22.40 -8.42 -7.77
CA ARG A 77 22.07 -9.06 -6.49
C ARG A 77 21.74 -10.53 -6.66
N PHE A 78 21.00 -10.88 -7.71
CA PHE A 78 20.72 -12.27 -8.06
C PHE A 78 22.02 -13.03 -8.40
N GLY A 79 22.94 -12.42 -9.15
CA GLY A 79 24.25 -12.96 -9.41
C GLY A 79 25.05 -13.21 -8.12
N ARG A 80 25.04 -12.27 -7.18
CA ARG A 80 25.66 -12.44 -5.84
C ARG A 80 24.99 -13.56 -5.05
N PHE A 81 23.66 -13.66 -5.09
CA PHE A 81 22.91 -14.74 -4.46
C PHE A 81 23.35 -16.11 -4.99
N VAL A 82 23.35 -16.27 -6.33
CA VAL A 82 23.78 -17.52 -6.98
C VAL A 82 25.24 -17.84 -6.64
N TRP A 83 26.11 -16.82 -6.67
CA TRP A 83 27.54 -17.00 -6.31
C TRP A 83 27.71 -17.42 -4.85
N ALA A 84 26.99 -16.80 -3.91
CA ALA A 84 27.04 -17.14 -2.49
C ALA A 84 26.63 -18.61 -2.26
N ILE A 85 25.50 -19.03 -2.84
CA ILE A 85 25.05 -20.43 -2.76
C ILE A 85 26.07 -21.36 -3.35
N SER A 86 26.61 -21.10 -4.56
CA SER A 86 27.59 -21.93 -5.24
C SER A 86 28.89 -22.08 -4.45
N LYS A 87 29.40 -20.97 -3.89
CA LYS A 87 30.58 -20.93 -3.02
C LYS A 87 30.44 -21.89 -1.82
N HIS A 88 29.27 -21.88 -1.17
CA HIS A 88 29.05 -22.70 0.02
C HIS A 88 28.72 -24.16 -0.31
N VAL A 89 28.09 -24.44 -1.45
CA VAL A 89 27.94 -25.81 -1.97
C VAL A 89 29.31 -26.43 -2.28
N LEU A 90 30.19 -25.70 -2.99
CA LEU A 90 31.52 -26.16 -3.34
C LEU A 90 32.45 -26.36 -2.11
N ARG A 91 32.18 -25.65 -1.01
CA ARG A 91 32.93 -25.79 0.25
C ARG A 91 32.42 -26.92 1.16
N GLY A 92 31.62 -27.85 0.62
CA GLY A 92 31.19 -29.07 1.30
C GLY A 92 29.88 -28.96 2.05
N GLY A 93 28.98 -28.04 1.64
CA GLY A 93 27.60 -28.04 2.08
C GLY A 93 26.87 -29.29 1.63
N ARG A 94 26.45 -30.16 2.59
CA ARG A 94 25.83 -31.44 2.29
C ARG A 94 24.30 -31.36 2.13
N CYS A 95 23.68 -30.29 2.63
CA CYS A 95 22.25 -30.05 2.48
C CYS A 95 21.95 -28.56 2.32
N LEU A 96 20.80 -28.25 1.74
CA LEU A 96 20.38 -26.87 1.47
C LEU A 96 20.29 -25.99 2.74
N PRO A 97 19.76 -26.44 3.89
CA PRO A 97 19.75 -25.67 5.12
C PRO A 97 21.14 -25.25 5.60
N ASP A 98 22.11 -26.12 5.55
CA ASP A 98 23.53 -25.82 5.93
C ASP A 98 24.15 -24.78 4.99
N VAL A 99 23.84 -24.86 3.70
CA VAL A 99 24.31 -23.90 2.69
C VAL A 99 23.71 -22.53 2.94
N LEU A 100 22.40 -22.46 3.19
CA LEU A 100 21.68 -21.20 3.48
C LEU A 100 22.19 -20.56 4.78
N ALA A 101 22.35 -21.34 5.86
CA ALA A 101 22.85 -20.83 7.14
C ALA A 101 24.28 -20.26 7.02
N ARG A 102 25.14 -20.87 6.19
CA ARG A 102 26.50 -20.37 5.94
C ARG A 102 26.55 -19.19 4.99
N ALA A 103 25.61 -19.14 4.03
CA ALA A 103 25.52 -18.07 3.05
C ALA A 103 24.79 -16.83 3.57
N GLU A 104 24.14 -16.87 4.73
CA GLU A 104 23.27 -15.83 5.28
C GLU A 104 23.86 -14.41 5.16
N ARG A 105 25.15 -14.26 5.53
CA ARG A 105 25.85 -12.97 5.46
C ARG A 105 26.24 -12.54 4.05
N ASP A 106 26.31 -13.47 3.11
CA ASP A 106 26.64 -13.23 1.71
C ASP A 106 25.38 -12.95 0.86
N LEU A 107 24.18 -13.23 1.41
CA LEU A 107 22.90 -12.98 0.74
C LEU A 107 22.53 -11.49 0.77
N PRO A 108 21.91 -10.95 -0.30
CA PRO A 108 21.39 -9.59 -0.26
C PRO A 108 20.18 -9.51 0.69
N ALA A 109 19.98 -8.35 1.35
CA ALA A 109 18.83 -8.10 2.22
C ALA A 109 17.50 -8.05 1.45
N GLY A 110 17.56 -7.68 0.16
CA GLY A 110 16.47 -7.70 -0.79
C GLY A 110 16.97 -7.63 -2.23
N PHE A 111 16.10 -7.83 -3.20
CA PHE A 111 16.47 -7.75 -4.61
C PHE A 111 16.29 -6.34 -5.19
N PHE A 112 15.35 -5.55 -4.66
CA PHE A 112 15.02 -4.21 -5.12
C PHE A 112 15.14 -3.19 -4.00
N THR A 113 15.18 -1.91 -4.37
CA THR A 113 15.12 -0.77 -3.44
C THR A 113 13.83 0.01 -3.63
N LEU A 114 13.42 0.75 -2.62
CA LEU A 114 12.22 1.59 -2.64
C LEU A 114 12.49 3.06 -2.96
N ALA A 115 13.72 3.41 -3.33
CA ALA A 115 14.08 4.79 -3.69
C ALA A 115 13.21 5.36 -4.83
N ALA A 116 12.80 4.51 -5.79
CA ALA A 116 11.89 4.92 -6.86
C ALA A 116 10.48 5.20 -6.36
N LEU A 117 9.98 4.44 -5.38
CA LEU A 117 8.69 4.67 -4.74
C LEU A 117 8.71 5.96 -3.91
N GLU A 118 9.74 6.14 -3.07
CA GLU A 118 9.92 7.39 -2.32
C GLU A 118 9.87 8.60 -3.26
N ARG A 119 10.69 8.59 -4.31
CA ARG A 119 10.75 9.67 -5.30
C ARG A 119 9.39 9.89 -5.97
N PHE A 120 8.69 8.83 -6.33
CA PHE A 120 7.35 8.92 -6.93
C PHE A 120 6.38 9.65 -6.01
N ILE A 121 6.32 9.29 -4.73
CA ILE A 121 5.45 9.96 -3.76
C ILE A 121 5.85 11.41 -3.59
N ARG A 122 7.12 11.69 -3.34
CA ARG A 122 7.62 13.05 -3.14
C ARG A 122 7.33 13.96 -4.32
N LEU A 123 7.58 13.51 -5.55
CA LEU A 123 7.29 14.27 -6.76
C LEU A 123 5.78 14.36 -7.05
N GLY A 124 5.03 13.30 -6.79
CA GLY A 124 3.58 13.29 -6.92
C GLY A 124 2.92 14.32 -6.02
N LEU A 125 3.30 14.38 -4.75
CA LEU A 125 2.82 15.40 -3.79
C LEU A 125 3.21 16.81 -4.26
N ALA A 126 4.47 17.01 -4.61
CA ALA A 126 4.96 18.30 -5.09
C ALA A 126 4.23 18.77 -6.35
N SER A 127 3.87 17.87 -7.27
CA SER A 127 3.13 18.21 -8.50
C SER A 127 1.73 18.75 -8.25
N ARG A 128 1.17 18.48 -7.07
CA ARG A 128 -0.12 19.00 -6.61
C ARG A 128 0.02 20.17 -5.63
N GLY A 129 1.24 20.66 -5.39
CA GLY A 129 1.52 21.72 -4.42
C GLY A 129 1.33 21.26 -2.96
N SER A 130 1.28 19.93 -2.72
CA SER A 130 1.13 19.35 -1.39
C SER A 130 2.47 19.20 -0.70
N SER A 131 2.47 19.42 0.63
CA SER A 131 3.65 19.21 1.46
C SER A 131 3.94 17.71 1.65
N ASN A 132 5.22 17.37 1.83
CA ASN A 132 5.67 16.03 2.20
C ASN A 132 5.78 15.85 3.73
N SER A 133 4.98 16.60 4.49
CA SER A 133 4.99 16.62 5.96
C SER A 133 3.62 16.27 6.53
N PHE A 134 3.58 15.40 7.54
CA PHE A 134 2.36 15.07 8.29
C PHE A 134 1.76 16.28 9.00
N ALA A 135 2.61 17.24 9.43
CA ALA A 135 2.16 18.42 10.17
C ALA A 135 1.33 19.39 9.33
N ASP A 136 1.43 19.34 8.01
CA ASP A 136 0.74 20.25 7.09
C ASP A 136 -0.58 19.66 6.58
N LEU A 137 -0.94 18.45 7.02
CA LEU A 137 -2.19 17.80 6.62
C LEU A 137 -3.40 18.37 7.40
N ALA A 138 -4.52 18.50 6.73
CA ALA A 138 -5.77 18.94 7.38
C ALA A 138 -6.38 17.86 8.29
N GLY A 139 -6.17 16.59 7.94
CA GLY A 139 -6.63 15.42 8.71
C GLY A 139 -5.45 14.61 9.25
N THR A 140 -5.76 13.53 9.94
CA THR A 140 -4.76 12.62 10.50
C THR A 140 -4.36 11.56 9.47
N LEU A 141 -3.07 11.41 9.23
CA LEU A 141 -2.49 10.32 8.44
C LEU A 141 -1.57 9.48 9.33
N LEU A 142 -1.81 8.18 9.38
CA LEU A 142 -0.99 7.21 10.10
C LEU A 142 -0.49 6.15 9.14
N ILE A 143 0.82 5.94 9.10
CA ILE A 143 1.45 4.96 8.24
C ILE A 143 2.23 3.97 9.11
N PRO A 144 1.71 2.74 9.31
CA PRO A 144 2.40 1.72 10.08
C PRO A 144 3.49 1.02 9.27
N ALA A 145 4.60 0.71 9.94
CA ALA A 145 5.66 -0.19 9.50
C ALA A 145 6.10 -1.06 10.69
N VAL A 146 7.03 -1.97 10.48
CA VAL A 146 7.67 -2.74 11.57
C VAL A 146 9.14 -2.36 11.65
N ASP A 147 9.59 -1.93 12.82
CA ASP A 147 10.98 -1.67 13.14
C ASP A 147 11.69 -3.02 13.40
N LEU A 148 12.63 -3.40 12.55
CA LEU A 148 13.37 -4.66 12.69
C LEU A 148 14.33 -4.68 13.89
N ASN A 149 14.74 -3.51 14.38
CA ASN A 149 15.68 -3.42 15.49
C ASN A 149 14.99 -3.70 16.84
N THR A 150 13.70 -3.34 16.95
CA THR A 150 12.90 -3.54 18.16
C THR A 150 11.87 -4.67 18.03
N ALA A 151 11.59 -5.12 16.82
CA ALA A 151 10.50 -6.04 16.47
C ALA A 151 9.10 -5.49 16.84
N GLU A 152 8.95 -4.16 16.88
CA GLU A 152 7.71 -3.49 17.26
C GLU A 152 7.08 -2.76 16.06
N ARG A 153 5.77 -2.52 16.16
CA ARG A 153 5.06 -1.67 15.21
C ARG A 153 5.50 -0.22 15.37
N ALA A 154 6.05 0.38 14.32
CA ALA A 154 6.32 1.79 14.21
C ALA A 154 5.15 2.48 13.48
N VAL A 155 4.70 3.65 13.97
CA VAL A 155 3.61 4.42 13.38
C VAL A 155 4.11 5.79 13.01
N PHE A 156 4.31 6.02 11.71
CA PHE A 156 4.66 7.34 11.18
C PHE A 156 3.42 8.25 11.18
N GLY A 157 3.63 9.53 11.40
CA GLY A 157 2.57 10.52 11.58
C GLY A 157 2.14 10.71 13.03
N ALA A 158 2.75 9.94 13.97
CA ALA A 158 2.49 10.05 15.40
C ALA A 158 3.78 10.04 16.22
N GLY A 159 3.74 10.64 17.41
CA GLY A 159 4.84 10.63 18.39
C GLY A 159 6.18 11.08 17.81
N ALA A 160 7.25 10.33 18.11
CA ALA A 160 8.61 10.64 17.66
C ALA A 160 8.80 10.51 16.13
N LEU A 161 7.91 9.80 15.43
CA LEU A 161 7.98 9.58 13.98
C LEU A 161 7.10 10.56 13.17
N ALA A 162 6.50 11.56 13.82
CA ALA A 162 5.66 12.56 13.17
C ALA A 162 6.45 13.52 12.24
N SER A 163 7.76 13.66 12.45
CA SER A 163 8.63 14.53 11.65
C SER A 163 9.25 13.83 10.43
N VAL A 164 9.08 12.52 10.29
CA VAL A 164 9.57 11.77 9.11
C VAL A 164 8.77 12.21 7.89
N PRO A 165 9.39 12.43 6.71
CA PRO A 165 8.66 12.77 5.50
C PRO A 165 7.66 11.67 5.11
N ILE A 166 6.50 12.06 4.57
CA ILE A 166 5.45 11.13 4.13
C ILE A 166 5.99 10.11 3.11
N SER A 167 6.83 10.55 2.17
CA SER A 167 7.43 9.69 1.15
C SER A 167 8.33 8.60 1.73
N ASP A 168 9.10 8.92 2.78
CA ASP A 168 9.94 7.95 3.48
C ASP A 168 9.10 6.97 4.29
N ALA A 169 8.05 7.45 4.97
CA ALA A 169 7.10 6.61 5.68
C ALA A 169 6.39 5.60 4.76
N VAL A 170 5.95 6.06 3.57
CA VAL A 170 5.36 5.19 2.54
C VAL A 170 6.36 4.13 2.06
N ALA A 171 7.62 4.52 1.82
CA ALA A 171 8.66 3.57 1.43
C ALA A 171 8.92 2.55 2.53
N ALA A 172 9.06 2.97 3.79
CA ALA A 172 9.25 2.09 4.93
C ALA A 172 8.10 1.08 5.08
N SER A 173 6.85 1.57 4.99
CA SER A 173 5.64 0.74 5.07
C SER A 173 5.46 -0.23 3.90
N SER A 174 6.17 -0.04 2.79
CA SER A 174 6.11 -0.85 1.56
C SER A 174 7.29 -1.80 1.39
N ALA A 175 8.19 -1.88 2.38
CA ALA A 175 9.40 -2.69 2.31
C ALA A 175 9.11 -4.18 2.59
N ILE A 176 8.51 -4.88 1.61
CA ILE A 176 8.17 -6.30 1.72
C ILE A 176 9.45 -7.13 1.88
N PRO A 177 9.61 -7.88 3.01
CA PRO A 177 10.80 -8.65 3.29
C PRO A 177 11.14 -9.65 2.18
N GLY A 178 12.44 -9.75 1.85
CA GLY A 178 12.96 -10.66 0.81
C GLY A 178 12.75 -10.18 -0.61
N PHE A 179 11.83 -9.21 -0.84
CA PHE A 179 11.64 -8.58 -2.15
C PHE A 179 12.35 -7.23 -2.22
N PHE A 180 12.09 -6.35 -1.24
CA PHE A 180 12.81 -5.10 -1.06
C PHE A 180 13.82 -5.18 0.08
N ASP A 181 14.87 -4.35 0.00
CA ASP A 181 15.69 -4.06 1.16
C ASP A 181 14.82 -3.44 2.26
N PRO A 182 15.11 -3.70 3.54
CA PRO A 182 14.59 -2.87 4.61
C PRO A 182 14.87 -1.39 4.33
N TYR A 183 13.91 -0.52 4.63
CA TYR A 183 14.07 0.92 4.41
C TYR A 183 14.65 1.56 5.65
N THR A 184 15.82 2.20 5.51
CA THR A 184 16.54 2.76 6.65
C THR A 184 16.18 4.24 6.83
N ILE A 185 15.72 4.62 8.03
CA ILE A 185 15.46 6.00 8.46
C ILE A 185 16.21 6.22 9.77
N ASP A 186 17.07 7.21 9.84
CA ASP A 186 17.85 7.59 11.04
C ASP A 186 18.58 6.40 11.70
N GLY A 187 19.12 5.49 10.87
CA GLY A 187 19.87 4.32 11.32
C GLY A 187 19.01 3.16 11.85
N ARG A 188 17.69 3.21 11.68
CA ARG A 188 16.75 2.12 11.98
C ARG A 188 16.22 1.52 10.70
N ASP A 189 16.06 0.20 10.68
CA ASP A 189 15.60 -0.55 9.53
C ASP A 189 14.13 -0.93 9.67
N TYR A 190 13.32 -0.54 8.70
CA TYR A 190 11.89 -0.77 8.67
C TYR A 190 11.50 -1.72 7.55
N VAL A 191 10.48 -2.54 7.81
CA VAL A 191 9.82 -3.40 6.83
C VAL A 191 8.32 -3.15 6.81
N ASP A 192 7.66 -3.71 5.80
CA ASP A 192 6.22 -3.59 5.55
C ASP A 192 5.39 -3.79 6.81
N GLY A 193 4.46 -2.86 7.06
CA GLY A 193 3.58 -2.89 8.23
C GLY A 193 2.64 -4.10 8.29
N GLY A 194 2.44 -4.81 7.17
CA GLY A 194 1.70 -6.06 7.12
C GLY A 194 2.42 -7.24 7.78
N VAL A 195 3.68 -7.08 8.18
CA VAL A 195 4.41 -8.12 8.92
C VAL A 195 3.92 -8.17 10.37
N GLY A 196 3.20 -9.24 10.71
CA GLY A 196 2.66 -9.47 12.06
C GLY A 196 1.40 -8.69 12.44
N PHE A 197 0.96 -7.75 11.60
CA PHE A 197 -0.24 -6.95 11.81
C PHE A 197 -1.06 -6.88 10.51
N CYS A 198 -2.40 -6.83 10.64
CA CYS A 198 -3.28 -6.66 9.50
C CYS A 198 -4.41 -5.69 9.80
N GLY A 199 -4.70 -4.84 8.80
CA GLY A 199 -5.80 -3.88 8.83
C GLY A 199 -5.53 -2.61 9.62
N HIS A 200 -4.74 -2.65 10.70
CA HIS A 200 -4.37 -1.50 11.55
C HIS A 200 -5.55 -0.57 11.93
N ALA A 201 -6.76 -1.11 11.98
CA ALA A 201 -7.98 -0.36 12.26
C ALA A 201 -8.05 0.13 13.71
N ASP A 202 -7.28 -0.50 14.60
CA ASP A 202 -7.04 -0.04 15.96
C ASP A 202 -6.46 1.37 16.01
N LEU A 203 -5.56 1.71 15.09
CA LEU A 203 -4.96 3.05 15.01
C LEU A 203 -6.01 4.14 14.70
N ALA A 204 -6.98 3.83 13.86
CA ALA A 204 -8.06 4.78 13.58
C ALA A 204 -8.97 4.97 14.80
N ALA A 205 -9.32 3.89 15.50
CA ALA A 205 -10.11 3.95 16.71
C ALA A 205 -9.37 4.69 17.86
N GLU A 206 -8.06 4.43 18.03
CA GLU A 206 -7.20 5.14 18.98
C GLU A 206 -7.06 6.63 18.66
N ALA A 207 -7.14 7.00 17.37
CA ALA A 207 -7.17 8.39 16.92
C ALA A 207 -8.56 9.05 17.05
N GLY A 208 -9.58 8.32 17.54
CA GLY A 208 -10.91 8.85 17.86
C GLY A 208 -11.95 8.69 16.75
N ALA A 209 -11.76 7.74 15.81
CA ALA A 209 -12.76 7.47 14.79
C ALA A 209 -14.02 6.80 15.39
N ASP A 210 -15.19 7.35 15.07
CA ASP A 210 -16.48 6.73 15.41
C ASP A 210 -16.85 5.62 14.42
N VAL A 211 -16.45 5.77 13.15
CA VAL A 211 -16.71 4.82 12.07
C VAL A 211 -15.42 4.56 11.28
N VAL A 212 -15.07 3.30 11.10
CA VAL A 212 -13.86 2.87 10.39
C VAL A 212 -14.22 1.96 9.22
N PHE A 213 -13.83 2.36 8.01
CA PHE A 213 -13.88 1.51 6.83
C PHE A 213 -12.53 0.82 6.61
N VAL A 214 -12.48 -0.47 6.75
CA VAL A 214 -11.31 -1.29 6.48
C VAL A 214 -11.39 -1.83 5.06
N VAL A 215 -10.51 -1.38 4.16
CA VAL A 215 -10.47 -1.85 2.78
C VAL A 215 -9.34 -2.86 2.63
N ASN A 216 -9.69 -4.15 2.46
CA ASN A 216 -8.73 -5.24 2.34
C ASN A 216 -8.74 -5.86 0.94
N PRO A 217 -7.72 -5.60 0.10
CA PRO A 217 -7.60 -6.24 -1.22
C PRO A 217 -6.97 -7.65 -1.16
N LEU A 218 -6.35 -8.03 -0.04
CA LEU A 218 -5.50 -9.22 0.12
C LEU A 218 -6.30 -10.47 0.55
N VAL A 219 -7.37 -10.79 -0.16
CA VAL A 219 -8.16 -12.00 0.10
C VAL A 219 -7.48 -13.23 -0.53
N PRO A 220 -7.43 -14.38 0.19
CA PRO A 220 -6.92 -15.63 -0.38
C PRO A 220 -7.69 -16.05 -1.63
N ASN A 221 -6.94 -16.44 -2.66
CA ASN A 221 -7.51 -16.93 -3.92
C ASN A 221 -8.12 -18.33 -3.73
N ARG A 222 -9.33 -18.53 -4.23
CA ARG A 222 -9.90 -19.87 -4.41
C ARG A 222 -9.64 -20.30 -5.85
N PRO A 223 -8.71 -21.24 -6.11
CA PRO A 223 -8.44 -21.70 -7.46
C PRO A 223 -9.70 -22.35 -8.05
N ALA A 224 -9.86 -22.25 -9.37
CA ALA A 224 -10.95 -22.93 -10.06
C ALA A 224 -10.92 -24.44 -9.76
N LYS A 225 -12.10 -25.06 -9.76
CA LYS A 225 -12.23 -26.50 -9.45
C LYS A 225 -11.31 -27.34 -10.35
N GLY A 226 -10.45 -28.13 -9.73
CA GLY A 226 -9.45 -28.95 -10.43
C GLY A 226 -8.13 -28.25 -10.76
N ALA A 227 -7.99 -26.95 -10.52
CA ALA A 227 -6.70 -26.25 -10.68
C ALA A 227 -5.79 -26.47 -9.47
N SER A 228 -4.51 -26.79 -9.74
CA SER A 228 -3.50 -26.98 -8.70
C SER A 228 -2.67 -25.72 -8.50
N MET A 229 -2.58 -25.24 -7.26
CA MET A 229 -1.65 -24.14 -6.89
C MET A 229 -0.19 -24.56 -7.04
N ARG A 230 0.11 -25.86 -6.86
CA ARG A 230 1.48 -26.37 -7.04
C ARG A 230 2.04 -26.10 -8.44
N ALA A 231 1.18 -26.14 -9.47
CA ALA A 231 1.60 -25.90 -10.85
C ALA A 231 1.94 -24.42 -11.14
N ARG A 232 1.61 -23.49 -10.23
CA ARG A 232 1.83 -22.05 -10.41
C ARG A 232 3.19 -21.55 -9.91
N GLY A 233 4.01 -22.44 -9.34
CA GLY A 233 5.36 -22.12 -8.88
C GLY A 233 5.42 -21.49 -7.49
N VAL A 234 6.66 -21.43 -6.96
CA VAL A 234 6.95 -21.05 -5.56
C VAL A 234 6.47 -19.65 -5.21
N TYR A 235 6.62 -18.69 -6.10
CA TYR A 235 6.18 -17.30 -5.85
C TYR A 235 4.67 -17.22 -5.58
N THR A 236 3.85 -17.84 -6.43
CA THR A 236 2.39 -17.85 -6.25
C THR A 236 1.97 -18.59 -4.98
N ILE A 237 2.71 -19.65 -4.61
CA ILE A 237 2.45 -20.38 -3.36
C ILE A 237 2.76 -19.50 -2.15
N MET A 238 3.91 -18.78 -2.15
CA MET A 238 4.28 -17.87 -1.08
C MET A 238 3.30 -16.69 -0.96
N GLU A 239 2.89 -16.10 -2.10
CA GLU A 239 1.87 -15.05 -2.13
C GLU A 239 0.54 -15.55 -1.54
N GLN A 240 0.07 -16.72 -1.94
CA GLN A 240 -1.15 -17.32 -1.40
C GLN A 240 -1.06 -17.60 0.10
N ALA A 241 0.08 -18.15 0.57
CA ALA A 241 0.31 -18.38 1.99
C ALA A 241 0.29 -17.06 2.78
N GLY A 242 0.95 -16.02 2.27
CA GLY A 242 0.90 -14.68 2.86
C GLY A 242 -0.51 -14.11 2.94
N ARG A 243 -1.32 -14.27 1.88
CA ARG A 243 -2.73 -13.84 1.87
C ARG A 243 -3.58 -14.60 2.90
N ILE A 244 -3.37 -15.91 3.06
CA ILE A 244 -4.05 -16.71 4.08
C ILE A 244 -3.68 -16.23 5.48
N PHE A 245 -2.38 -16.00 5.73
CA PHE A 245 -1.89 -15.50 7.00
C PHE A 245 -2.48 -14.12 7.33
N SER A 246 -2.40 -13.17 6.40
CA SER A 246 -2.95 -11.82 6.55
C SER A 246 -4.47 -11.84 6.78
N GLN A 247 -5.22 -12.68 6.05
CA GLN A 247 -6.67 -12.79 6.23
C GLN A 247 -7.03 -13.33 7.62
N ASN A 248 -6.30 -14.32 8.13
CA ASN A 248 -6.56 -14.88 9.45
C ASN A 248 -6.24 -13.85 10.55
N LEU A 249 -5.13 -13.12 10.44
CA LEU A 249 -4.79 -12.05 11.38
C LEU A 249 -5.82 -10.92 11.33
N LEU A 250 -6.27 -10.52 10.13
CA LEU A 250 -7.30 -9.50 9.98
C LEU A 250 -8.60 -9.93 10.65
N GLN A 251 -9.04 -11.18 10.43
CA GLN A 251 -10.27 -11.70 11.03
C GLN A 251 -10.17 -11.69 12.56
N LEU A 252 -9.08 -12.22 13.14
CA LEU A 252 -8.85 -12.18 14.58
C LEU A 252 -8.80 -10.75 15.13
N GLY A 253 -8.17 -9.84 14.38
CA GLY A 253 -8.13 -8.42 14.72
C GLY A 253 -9.53 -7.82 14.74
N MET A 254 -10.31 -7.99 13.68
CA MET A 254 -11.68 -7.48 13.58
C MET A 254 -12.58 -8.00 14.67
N ASP A 255 -12.49 -9.32 15.02
CA ASP A 255 -13.28 -9.93 16.09
C ASP A 255 -12.95 -9.31 17.47
N SER A 256 -11.71 -8.87 17.68
CA SER A 256 -11.28 -8.24 18.93
C SER A 256 -11.57 -6.74 19.01
N LEU A 257 -11.61 -6.04 17.87
CA LEU A 257 -11.80 -4.58 17.82
C LEU A 257 -13.13 -4.15 18.40
N GLY A 258 -14.21 -4.84 18.07
CA GLY A 258 -15.55 -4.53 18.60
C GLY A 258 -15.64 -4.64 20.13
N LEU A 259 -14.82 -5.51 20.74
CA LEU A 259 -14.73 -5.63 22.20
C LEU A 259 -13.86 -4.54 22.81
N LYS A 260 -12.76 -4.20 22.17
CA LYS A 260 -11.79 -3.21 22.67
C LYS A 260 -12.31 -1.77 22.48
N TYR A 261 -13.03 -1.51 21.39
CA TYR A 261 -13.54 -0.19 21.04
C TYR A 261 -15.07 -0.22 20.80
N PRO A 262 -15.88 -0.37 21.88
CA PRO A 262 -17.34 -0.58 21.76
C PRO A 262 -18.11 0.61 21.20
N HIS A 263 -17.48 1.79 21.11
CA HIS A 263 -18.08 3.01 20.55
C HIS A 263 -17.69 3.27 19.09
N THR A 264 -16.80 2.43 18.51
CA THR A 264 -16.37 2.55 17.12
C THR A 264 -17.03 1.47 16.27
N GLU A 265 -17.65 1.87 15.17
CA GLU A 265 -18.24 0.96 14.20
C GLU A 265 -17.23 0.59 13.10
N PHE A 266 -17.01 -0.71 12.87
CA PHE A 266 -16.03 -1.20 11.89
C PHE A 266 -16.73 -1.88 10.72
N HIS A 267 -16.40 -1.45 9.48
CA HIS A 267 -16.91 -2.01 8.24
C HIS A 267 -15.77 -2.57 7.38
N LEU A 268 -15.79 -3.89 7.12
CA LEU A 268 -14.79 -4.54 6.28
C LEU A 268 -15.27 -4.62 4.83
N LEU A 269 -14.57 -3.93 3.94
CA LEU A 269 -14.75 -3.96 2.50
C LEU A 269 -13.66 -4.81 1.85
N GLN A 270 -14.04 -5.96 1.29
CA GLN A 270 -13.10 -6.86 0.64
C GLN A 270 -13.76 -7.63 -0.51
N PRO A 271 -12.99 -8.06 -1.52
CA PRO A 271 -13.52 -8.88 -2.58
C PRO A 271 -13.94 -10.27 -2.06
N SER A 272 -14.91 -10.89 -2.72
CA SER A 272 -15.23 -12.29 -2.45
C SER A 272 -14.05 -13.19 -2.85
N ARG A 273 -13.89 -14.33 -2.15
CA ARG A 273 -12.84 -15.33 -2.45
C ARG A 273 -12.92 -15.91 -3.87
N ASP A 274 -14.07 -15.77 -4.52
CA ASP A 274 -14.32 -16.25 -5.88
C ASP A 274 -14.09 -15.18 -6.95
N ALA A 275 -13.67 -13.98 -6.57
CA ALA A 275 -13.34 -12.88 -7.48
C ALA A 275 -12.00 -13.16 -8.21
N ALA A 276 -12.01 -14.12 -9.14
CA ALA A 276 -10.83 -14.60 -9.86
C ALA A 276 -10.04 -13.50 -10.63
N LEU A 277 -10.71 -12.39 -10.98
CA LEU A 277 -10.11 -11.26 -11.70
C LEU A 277 -8.99 -10.55 -10.91
N LEU A 278 -9.04 -10.61 -9.57
CA LEU A 278 -8.04 -10.00 -8.70
C LEU A 278 -6.77 -10.85 -8.55
N PHE A 279 -6.74 -12.04 -9.13
CA PHE A 279 -5.75 -13.09 -8.90
C PHE A 279 -4.95 -13.48 -10.14
N GLY A 280 -5.04 -12.69 -11.20
CA GLY A 280 -4.08 -12.75 -12.29
C GLY A 280 -2.66 -12.44 -11.78
N PRO A 281 -1.62 -12.52 -12.64
CA PRO A 281 -0.32 -12.00 -12.25
C PRO A 281 -0.56 -10.60 -11.68
N SER A 282 -0.35 -10.45 -10.36
CA SER A 282 -0.74 -9.25 -9.58
C SER A 282 -0.13 -7.95 -10.13
N MET A 283 0.67 -8.07 -11.17
CA MET A 283 1.42 -7.05 -11.84
C MET A 283 0.95 -6.75 -13.28
N GLY A 284 -0.12 -7.38 -13.79
CA GLY A 284 -0.64 -7.11 -15.14
C GLY A 284 -1.51 -5.85 -15.19
N PHE A 285 -1.37 -5.03 -16.23
CA PHE A 285 -2.15 -3.78 -16.39
C PHE A 285 -3.67 -4.05 -16.47
N GLU A 286 -4.09 -5.01 -17.28
CA GLU A 286 -5.50 -5.39 -17.41
C GLU A 286 -6.09 -5.93 -16.11
N ALA A 287 -5.34 -6.77 -15.36
CA ALA A 287 -5.75 -7.24 -14.05
C ALA A 287 -5.90 -6.09 -13.05
N SER A 288 -5.03 -5.08 -13.13
CA SER A 288 -5.08 -3.89 -12.29
C SER A 288 -6.32 -3.02 -12.57
N ARG A 289 -6.66 -2.80 -13.84
CA ARG A 289 -7.87 -2.07 -14.25
C ARG A 289 -9.15 -2.84 -13.90
N ALA A 290 -9.13 -4.17 -14.04
CA ALA A 290 -10.24 -5.01 -13.62
C ALA A 290 -10.46 -4.92 -12.10
N ALA A 291 -9.39 -4.96 -11.31
CA ALA A 291 -9.44 -4.79 -9.86
C ALA A 291 -9.97 -3.42 -9.44
N LEU A 292 -9.56 -2.35 -10.14
CA LEU A 292 -10.04 -0.99 -9.93
C LEU A 292 -11.57 -0.91 -10.12
N ARG A 293 -12.07 -1.38 -11.26
CA ARG A 293 -13.51 -1.40 -11.57
C ARG A 293 -14.30 -2.30 -10.60
N PHE A 294 -13.73 -3.45 -10.26
CA PHE A 294 -14.38 -4.36 -9.33
C PHE A 294 -14.50 -3.74 -7.93
N GLY A 295 -13.46 -3.07 -7.43
CA GLY A 295 -13.51 -2.33 -6.17
C GLY A 295 -14.65 -1.33 -6.14
N TYR A 296 -14.79 -0.54 -7.20
CA TYR A 296 -15.86 0.45 -7.34
C TYR A 296 -17.24 -0.21 -7.35
N THR A 297 -17.46 -1.19 -8.23
CA THR A 297 -18.79 -1.79 -8.42
C THR A 297 -19.23 -2.63 -7.22
N SER A 298 -18.32 -3.39 -6.60
CA SER A 298 -18.63 -4.21 -5.43
C SER A 298 -18.93 -3.36 -4.20
N THR A 299 -18.17 -2.29 -3.98
CA THR A 299 -18.42 -1.38 -2.85
C THR A 299 -19.72 -0.61 -3.05
N ARG A 300 -20.01 -0.16 -4.26
CA ARG A 300 -21.29 0.48 -4.56
C ARG A 300 -22.47 -0.44 -4.30
N ALA A 301 -22.40 -1.69 -4.74
CA ALA A 301 -23.43 -2.69 -4.46
C ALA A 301 -23.60 -2.94 -2.94
N TRP A 302 -22.50 -2.99 -2.19
CA TRP A 302 -22.55 -3.10 -0.73
C TRP A 302 -23.22 -1.88 -0.09
N LEU A 303 -22.89 -0.66 -0.52
CA LEU A 303 -23.50 0.58 -0.05
C LEU A 303 -24.99 0.62 -0.32
N ASP A 304 -25.44 0.12 -1.48
CA ASP A 304 -26.85 0.08 -1.84
C ASP A 304 -27.64 -0.97 -1.01
N ALA A 305 -27.01 -2.11 -0.68
CA ALA A 305 -27.66 -3.20 0.01
C ALA A 305 -27.65 -3.07 1.54
N GLN A 306 -26.51 -2.69 2.11
CA GLN A 306 -26.26 -2.72 3.57
C GLN A 306 -25.81 -1.39 4.14
N GLY A 307 -25.13 -0.56 3.35
CA GLY A 307 -24.55 0.70 3.78
C GLY A 307 -25.51 1.90 3.78
N ALA A 308 -26.70 1.77 3.22
CA ALA A 308 -27.61 2.90 3.07
C ALA A 308 -28.07 3.54 4.40
N PRO A 309 -28.34 2.79 5.48
CA PRO A 309 -28.61 3.37 6.79
C PRO A 309 -27.40 4.11 7.39
N LEU A 310 -26.21 3.49 7.28
CA LEU A 310 -24.95 4.05 7.76
C LEU A 310 -24.61 5.36 7.04
N VAL A 311 -24.70 5.39 5.71
CA VAL A 311 -24.45 6.61 4.93
C VAL A 311 -25.41 7.73 5.37
N ARG A 312 -26.68 7.43 5.61
CA ARG A 312 -27.64 8.41 6.13
C ARG A 312 -27.25 8.94 7.50
N SER A 313 -26.78 8.08 8.41
CA SER A 313 -26.35 8.55 9.73
C SER A 313 -25.09 9.42 9.65
N LEU A 314 -24.11 9.06 8.83
CA LEU A 314 -22.91 9.85 8.59
C LEU A 314 -23.22 11.20 7.95
N THR A 315 -24.16 11.24 6.99
CA THR A 315 -24.59 12.49 6.33
C THR A 315 -25.33 13.45 7.26
N LEU A 316 -26.02 12.92 8.26
CA LEU A 316 -26.73 13.73 9.25
C LEU A 316 -25.83 14.23 10.39
N ALA A 317 -24.73 13.53 10.64
CA ALA A 317 -23.81 13.83 11.74
C ALA A 317 -22.70 14.85 11.39
N SER A 318 -22.52 15.22 10.12
CA SER A 318 -21.38 16.05 9.68
C SER A 318 -21.75 17.54 9.56
N PRO A 319 -21.23 18.40 10.45
CA PRO A 319 -21.30 19.85 10.28
C PRO A 319 -19.94 20.54 10.10
N VAL A 320 -18.89 19.91 9.63
CA VAL A 320 -17.61 20.60 9.42
C VAL A 320 -17.18 20.52 7.98
N ALA A 321 -17.41 21.64 7.25
CA ALA A 321 -16.78 21.87 5.96
C ALA A 321 -15.27 22.09 6.16
N VAL A 322 -14.47 21.10 5.82
CA VAL A 322 -13.02 21.29 5.66
C VAL A 322 -12.82 22.21 4.43
N PRO A 323 -12.05 23.31 4.54
CA PRO A 323 -11.77 24.19 3.40
C PRO A 323 -11.07 23.37 2.30
N ARG A 324 -11.69 23.29 1.12
CA ARG A 324 -11.07 22.64 -0.03
C ARG A 324 -9.88 23.46 -0.53
N PRO A 325 -8.71 22.86 -0.78
CA PRO A 325 -7.67 23.53 -1.52
C PRO A 325 -8.17 23.89 -2.93
N PRO A 326 -7.67 24.96 -3.54
CA PRO A 326 -8.16 25.46 -4.83
C PRO A 326 -7.98 24.41 -5.94
N THR A 327 -9.05 24.17 -6.68
CA THR A 327 -9.22 23.11 -7.70
C THR A 327 -8.52 23.37 -9.02
N ALA A 328 -7.60 24.29 -9.14
CA ALA A 328 -6.92 24.57 -10.42
C ALA A 328 -5.42 24.76 -10.23
N CYS A 329 -4.67 23.69 -10.40
CA CYS A 329 -3.26 23.78 -10.76
C CYS A 329 -3.12 23.51 -12.28
N PRO A 330 -2.35 24.30 -13.05
CA PRO A 330 -2.09 24.01 -14.44
C PRO A 330 -1.44 22.62 -14.56
N ARG A 331 -1.73 21.90 -15.66
CA ARG A 331 -1.19 20.58 -15.95
C ARG A 331 0.32 20.57 -15.73
N ALA A 332 0.78 19.85 -14.73
CA ALA A 332 2.20 19.64 -14.48
C ALA A 332 2.82 18.79 -15.61
N PRO A 333 4.10 18.98 -15.95
CA PRO A 333 4.79 18.14 -16.91
C PRO A 333 4.77 16.68 -16.48
N SER A 334 4.74 15.75 -17.43
CA SER A 334 4.73 14.31 -17.13
C SER A 334 5.95 13.92 -16.28
N LEU A 335 5.81 12.87 -15.47
CA LEU A 335 6.90 12.37 -14.62
C LEU A 335 8.16 12.05 -15.47
N ALA A 336 7.98 11.60 -16.71
CA ALA A 336 9.06 11.35 -17.65
C ALA A 336 9.82 12.65 -18.03
N THR A 337 9.10 13.75 -18.20
CA THR A 337 9.70 15.07 -18.52
C THR A 337 10.42 15.67 -17.30
N ALA A 338 9.86 15.48 -16.09
CA ALA A 338 10.48 15.94 -14.84
C ALA A 338 11.77 15.17 -14.50
N ILE A 339 11.83 13.87 -14.81
CA ILE A 339 13.04 13.06 -14.61
C ILE A 339 14.11 13.36 -15.64
N GLY A 340 13.73 13.63 -16.90
CA GLY A 340 14.68 13.98 -17.97
C GLY A 340 15.37 15.32 -17.73
N GLY A 341 14.70 16.30 -17.11
CA GLY A 341 15.28 17.61 -16.78
C GLY A 341 16.34 17.53 -15.68
N LEU A 342 16.27 16.58 -14.76
CA LEU A 342 17.24 16.40 -13.68
C LEU A 342 18.53 15.68 -14.10
N GLN A 343 18.55 15.02 -15.27
CA GLN A 343 19.77 14.41 -15.82
C GLN A 343 20.63 15.37 -16.62
N ALA A 344 20.10 16.53 -17.00
CA ALA A 344 20.84 17.53 -17.79
C ALA A 344 21.68 18.51 -16.94
N ASP A 345 21.38 18.65 -15.64
CA ASP A 345 22.10 19.60 -14.74
C ASP A 345 23.21 18.96 -13.91
N GLY A 346 23.61 17.72 -14.20
CA GLY A 346 24.61 16.94 -13.47
C GLY A 346 25.82 16.49 -14.31
N ALA A 347 26.12 17.19 -15.44
CA ALA A 347 27.33 16.93 -16.23
C ALA A 347 28.34 18.06 -16.08
#